data_da79545e52b25fb7e7f1690050900f89
#
_entry.id   da79545e52b25fb7e7f1690050900f89
#
_cell.length_a   1.000
_cell.length_b   1.000
_cell.length_c   1.000
_cell.angle_alpha   90.00
_cell.angle_beta   90.00
_cell.angle_gamma   90.00
#
_symmetry.space_group_name_H-M   'P 1'
#
loop_
_entity.id
_entity.type
_entity.pdbx_description
1 polymer ?
#
loop_
_entity_poly.entity_id
_entity_poly.type
_entity_poly.pdbx_seq_one_letter_code
_entity_poly.pdbx_strand_id
1 'polypeptide(L)'
;MFGKRKENHEVRQDVVTEKENLSKDDIFKKLVEEYASSRKDLIIRLRQKRITDAEFMAYVDESLKKIDADTEARDQARLMFYQYVFRYFRLTSLIEDPEISDIHCIAYNKIRIKKKGKRQGADIQFASNQEYREFIERVATQNGVNISNLNAIQRFADDETDPAYILRFTLITPIITTYGNPYLIIRKFPKNFPEIQDLVRENFMPQKLADSLVERFRIGSMLICGGNSDGKSTLLNALKETLPEDMAVMVAQQADELTTKHHPDMIFLHSLAESAESAVKYDLEQLSIASLTMDVDFFIVGEVKGTEAMYLINAAYTGQISAATVHSLSAQ
;
A
#
# COMPACT_ATOMS: atom_id res chain seq x y z
N MET A 1 -9.24 9.65 94.21
CA MET A 1 -7.99 9.26 93.54
C MET A 1 -8.25 9.19 92.08
N PHE A 2 -7.51 9.95 91.35
CA PHE A 2 -7.79 10.30 89.95
C PHE A 2 -7.37 9.20 88.98
N GLY A 3 -8.32 8.70 88.16
CA GLY A 3 -8.03 7.82 86.99
C GLY A 3 -8.02 8.64 85.75
N LYS A 4 -6.85 8.65 85.05
CA LYS A 4 -6.67 9.31 83.77
C LYS A 4 -7.32 8.49 82.62
N ARG A 5 -8.26 9.10 81.90
CA ARG A 5 -8.73 8.61 80.57
C ARG A 5 -7.62 8.84 79.57
N LYS A 6 -7.25 7.77 78.84
CA LYS A 6 -6.47 7.84 77.63
C LYS A 6 -7.43 8.03 76.43
N GLU A 7 -7.33 9.15 75.77
CA GLU A 7 -7.96 9.36 74.48
C GLU A 7 -7.14 8.63 73.40
N ASN A 8 -7.77 7.66 72.73
CA ASN A 8 -7.24 7.07 71.54
C ASN A 8 -7.52 8.00 70.32
N HIS A 9 -6.53 8.67 69.80
CA HIS A 9 -6.57 9.28 68.51
C HIS A 9 -6.38 8.16 67.41
N GLU A 10 -7.48 7.73 66.80
CA GLU A 10 -7.43 7.01 65.52
C GLU A 10 -6.99 7.98 64.46
N VAL A 11 -5.75 7.82 63.99
CA VAL A 11 -5.25 8.43 62.77
C VAL A 11 -5.90 7.69 61.61
N ARG A 12 -6.93 8.30 61.01
CA ARG A 12 -7.42 7.87 59.69
C ARG A 12 -6.28 8.08 58.66
N GLN A 13 -5.65 7.01 58.25
CA GLN A 13 -4.84 6.98 57.02
C GLN A 13 -5.82 7.11 55.84
N ASP A 14 -5.88 8.30 55.24
CA ASP A 14 -6.44 8.49 53.92
C ASP A 14 -5.57 7.68 52.95
N VAL A 15 -6.08 6.54 52.53
CA VAL A 15 -5.53 5.77 51.42
C VAL A 15 -5.83 6.59 50.18
N VAL A 16 -4.89 7.44 49.79
CA VAL A 16 -4.85 8.03 48.47
C VAL A 16 -4.61 6.86 47.52
N THR A 17 -5.66 6.32 46.94
CA THR A 17 -5.58 5.44 45.77
C THR A 17 -4.98 6.28 44.67
N GLU A 18 -3.69 6.08 44.39
CA GLU A 18 -3.07 6.55 43.12
C GLU A 18 -3.94 6.03 41.99
N LYS A 19 -4.64 6.94 41.31
CA LYS A 19 -5.32 6.61 40.06
C LYS A 19 -4.22 6.18 39.07
N GLU A 20 -4.18 4.90 38.74
CA GLU A 20 -3.33 4.41 37.66
C GLU A 20 -3.75 5.15 36.39
N ASN A 21 -2.92 6.08 35.96
CA ASN A 21 -3.15 6.85 34.75
C ASN A 21 -2.90 5.90 33.58
N LEU A 22 -3.97 5.39 32.94
CA LEU A 22 -3.88 4.45 31.84
C LEU A 22 -3.06 5.04 30.69
N SER A 23 -2.08 4.30 30.21
CA SER A 23 -1.31 4.68 29.05
C SER A 23 -2.14 4.63 27.77
N LYS A 24 -1.72 5.32 26.72
CA LYS A 24 -2.36 5.25 25.38
C LYS A 24 -2.45 3.82 24.85
N ASP A 25 -1.43 2.99 25.08
CA ASP A 25 -1.39 1.59 24.63
C ASP A 25 -2.42 0.74 25.42
N ASP A 26 -2.64 1.00 26.71
CA ASP A 26 -3.65 0.30 27.50
C ASP A 26 -5.06 0.69 27.08
N ILE A 27 -5.29 1.98 26.81
CA ILE A 27 -6.58 2.48 26.28
C ILE A 27 -6.85 1.87 24.91
N PHE A 28 -5.84 1.85 24.01
CA PHE A 28 -5.93 1.24 22.69
C PHE A 28 -6.30 -0.24 22.78
N LYS A 29 -5.65 -1.02 23.66
CA LYS A 29 -5.97 -2.44 23.85
C LYS A 29 -7.42 -2.63 24.32
N LYS A 30 -7.88 -1.81 25.28
CA LYS A 30 -9.29 -1.85 25.74
C LYS A 30 -10.27 -1.60 24.59
N LEU A 31 -9.99 -0.63 23.71
CA LEU A 31 -10.81 -0.38 22.52
C LEU A 31 -10.81 -1.59 21.58
N VAL A 32 -9.64 -2.18 21.28
CA VAL A 32 -9.55 -3.36 20.42
C VAL A 32 -10.38 -4.50 21.01
N GLU A 33 -10.28 -4.80 22.30
CA GLU A 33 -11.06 -5.83 22.99
C GLU A 33 -12.57 -5.53 22.96
N GLU A 34 -12.98 -4.29 23.23
CA GLU A 34 -14.39 -3.87 23.19
C GLU A 34 -15.00 -4.08 21.80
N TYR A 35 -14.28 -3.64 20.75
CA TYR A 35 -14.78 -3.73 19.37
C TYR A 35 -14.61 -5.11 18.75
N ALA A 36 -13.75 -5.95 19.28
CA ALA A 36 -13.67 -7.36 18.90
C ALA A 36 -14.75 -8.23 19.56
N SER A 37 -15.32 -7.80 20.68
CA SER A 37 -16.29 -8.56 21.48
C SER A 37 -17.67 -7.90 21.51
N SER A 38 -17.88 -6.95 22.42
CA SER A 38 -19.19 -6.38 22.75
C SER A 38 -19.74 -5.43 21.66
N ARG A 39 -18.88 -4.83 20.83
CA ARG A 39 -19.25 -3.93 19.73
C ARG A 39 -18.89 -4.47 18.33
N LYS A 40 -18.78 -5.77 18.21
CA LYS A 40 -18.44 -6.45 16.93
C LYS A 40 -19.44 -6.13 15.81
N ASP A 41 -20.68 -5.90 16.12
CA ASP A 41 -21.72 -5.49 15.17
C ASP A 41 -21.39 -4.17 14.46
N LEU A 42 -20.74 -3.21 15.13
CA LEU A 42 -20.32 -1.95 14.52
C LEU A 42 -19.24 -2.15 13.45
N ILE A 43 -18.28 -3.06 13.70
CA ILE A 43 -17.27 -3.43 12.70
C ILE A 43 -17.93 -4.08 11.49
N ILE A 44 -18.92 -4.94 11.70
CA ILE A 44 -19.66 -5.59 10.61
C ILE A 44 -20.45 -4.54 9.79
N ARG A 45 -21.14 -3.61 10.47
CA ARG A 45 -21.89 -2.53 9.81
C ARG A 45 -20.98 -1.60 9.02
N LEU A 46 -19.79 -1.27 9.55
CA LEU A 46 -18.79 -0.49 8.86
C LEU A 46 -18.31 -1.18 7.58
N ARG A 47 -17.92 -2.46 7.67
CA ARG A 47 -17.50 -3.26 6.51
C ARG A 47 -18.58 -3.41 5.44
N GLN A 48 -19.84 -3.45 5.86
CA GLN A 48 -21.00 -3.49 4.96
C GLN A 48 -21.40 -2.10 4.42
N LYS A 49 -20.63 -1.05 4.72
CA LYS A 49 -20.91 0.36 4.34
C LYS A 49 -22.29 0.84 4.81
N ARG A 50 -22.80 0.26 5.92
CA ARG A 50 -24.09 0.64 6.55
C ARG A 50 -23.95 1.81 7.51
N ILE A 51 -22.76 2.13 7.93
CA ILE A 51 -22.38 3.33 8.69
C ILE A 51 -21.12 3.92 8.07
N THR A 52 -20.98 5.22 8.18
CA THR A 52 -19.80 5.97 7.71
C THR A 52 -18.65 5.87 8.73
N ASP A 53 -17.43 6.17 8.28
CA ASP A 53 -16.25 6.25 9.15
C ASP A 53 -16.47 7.26 10.29
N ALA A 54 -17.12 8.39 10.01
CA ALA A 54 -17.43 9.42 11.01
C ALA A 54 -18.42 8.92 12.06
N GLU A 55 -19.48 8.21 11.66
CA GLU A 55 -20.43 7.59 12.59
C GLU A 55 -19.76 6.53 13.44
N PHE A 56 -18.91 5.69 12.85
CA PHE A 56 -18.15 4.70 13.59
C PHE A 56 -17.24 5.34 14.64
N MET A 57 -16.51 6.40 14.27
CA MET A 57 -15.64 7.12 15.20
C MET A 57 -16.40 7.85 16.30
N ALA A 58 -17.65 8.26 16.06
CA ALA A 58 -18.50 8.81 17.15
C ALA A 58 -18.79 7.76 18.23
N TYR A 59 -19.01 6.49 17.88
CA TYR A 59 -19.12 5.40 18.85
C TYR A 59 -17.82 5.15 19.61
N VAL A 60 -16.65 5.31 18.95
CA VAL A 60 -15.34 5.23 19.60
C VAL A 60 -15.19 6.35 20.63
N ASP A 61 -15.60 7.56 20.27
CA ASP A 61 -15.56 8.72 21.18
C ASP A 61 -16.46 8.51 22.42
N GLU A 62 -17.61 7.83 22.28
CA GLU A 62 -18.45 7.43 23.42
C GLU A 62 -17.76 6.40 24.32
N SER A 63 -17.04 5.44 23.75
CA SER A 63 -16.26 4.47 24.54
C SER A 63 -15.13 5.16 25.30
N LEU A 64 -14.41 6.07 24.63
CA LEU A 64 -13.31 6.83 25.25
C LEU A 64 -13.76 7.72 26.42
N LYS A 65 -14.97 8.31 26.36
CA LYS A 65 -15.54 9.11 27.47
C LYS A 65 -15.74 8.32 28.74
N LYS A 66 -15.91 6.99 28.64
CA LYS A 66 -16.11 6.10 29.80
C LYS A 66 -14.79 5.66 30.45
N ILE A 67 -13.66 5.90 29.78
CA ILE A 67 -12.33 5.53 30.28
C ILE A 67 -11.77 6.69 31.09
N ASP A 68 -11.52 6.45 32.40
CA ASP A 68 -10.85 7.43 33.26
C ASP A 68 -9.35 7.46 32.93
N ALA A 69 -8.95 8.43 32.16
CA ALA A 69 -7.57 8.64 31.71
C ALA A 69 -7.33 10.10 31.34
N ASP A 70 -6.08 10.45 31.15
CA ASP A 70 -5.69 11.77 30.67
C ASP A 70 -6.21 12.04 29.24
N THR A 71 -6.53 13.28 28.93
CA THR A 71 -7.06 13.68 27.62
C THR A 71 -6.07 13.38 26.50
N GLU A 72 -4.79 13.69 26.71
CA GLU A 72 -3.74 13.43 25.72
C GLU A 72 -3.61 11.93 25.43
N ALA A 73 -3.62 11.08 26.46
CA ALA A 73 -3.57 9.62 26.29
C ALA A 73 -4.80 9.08 25.52
N ARG A 74 -6.00 9.64 25.79
CA ARG A 74 -7.22 9.28 25.06
C ARG A 74 -7.15 9.69 23.60
N ASP A 75 -6.67 10.90 23.29
CA ASP A 75 -6.55 11.40 21.92
C ASP A 75 -5.53 10.59 21.11
N GLN A 76 -4.41 10.24 21.72
CA GLN A 76 -3.41 9.36 21.12
C GLN A 76 -3.95 7.94 20.87
N ALA A 77 -4.68 7.37 21.84
CA ALA A 77 -5.31 6.05 21.68
C ALA A 77 -6.40 6.07 20.58
N ARG A 78 -7.17 7.17 20.50
CA ARG A 78 -8.14 7.40 19.42
C ARG A 78 -7.50 7.38 18.04
N LEU A 79 -6.39 8.11 17.89
CA LEU A 79 -5.63 8.12 16.64
C LEU A 79 -5.08 6.73 16.31
N MET A 80 -4.50 6.03 17.29
CA MET A 80 -4.02 4.67 17.11
C MET A 80 -5.14 3.72 16.67
N PHE A 81 -6.34 3.83 17.27
CA PHE A 81 -7.49 3.01 16.91
C PHE A 81 -8.02 3.34 15.52
N TYR A 82 -8.07 4.62 15.14
CA TYR A 82 -8.38 5.05 13.78
C TYR A 82 -7.40 4.43 12.76
N GLN A 83 -6.11 4.54 13.01
CA GLN A 83 -5.09 3.94 12.15
C GLN A 83 -5.19 2.41 12.10
N TYR A 84 -5.59 1.78 13.20
CA TYR A 84 -5.79 0.33 13.28
C TYR A 84 -6.99 -0.13 12.44
N VAL A 85 -8.08 0.62 12.43
CA VAL A 85 -9.32 0.23 11.73
C VAL A 85 -9.28 0.64 10.25
N PHE A 86 -8.83 1.86 9.94
CA PHE A 86 -8.96 2.47 8.62
C PHE A 86 -7.64 2.61 7.84
N ARG A 87 -6.51 2.34 8.48
CA ARG A 87 -5.18 2.52 7.90
C ARG A 87 -4.29 1.31 8.22
N TYR A 88 -3.00 1.53 8.17
CA TYR A 88 -1.98 0.48 8.39
C TYR A 88 -1.35 0.56 9.78
N PHE A 89 -2.13 1.00 10.79
CA PHE A 89 -1.73 1.03 12.19
C PHE A 89 -0.35 1.68 12.38
N ARG A 90 0.62 0.97 12.96
CA ARG A 90 1.97 1.51 13.22
C ARG A 90 2.75 1.87 11.96
N LEU A 91 2.40 1.32 10.79
CA LEU A 91 3.06 1.62 9.53
C LEU A 91 2.47 2.83 8.80
N THR A 92 1.38 3.40 9.28
CA THR A 92 0.65 4.49 8.60
C THR A 92 1.58 5.68 8.28
N SER A 93 2.37 6.15 9.25
CA SER A 93 3.29 7.27 9.05
C SER A 93 4.41 6.99 8.03
N LEU A 94 4.85 5.73 7.90
CA LEU A 94 5.82 5.34 6.88
C LEU A 94 5.18 5.29 5.49
N ILE A 95 3.90 4.91 5.41
CA ILE A 95 3.15 4.86 4.16
C ILE A 95 2.84 6.28 3.67
N GLU A 96 2.46 7.17 4.56
CA GLU A 96 2.13 8.56 4.25
C GLU A 96 3.37 9.42 3.92
N ASP A 97 4.58 9.02 4.34
CA ASP A 97 5.82 9.75 4.02
C ASP A 97 6.15 9.61 2.51
N PRO A 98 6.06 10.69 1.70
CA PRO A 98 6.28 10.63 0.25
C PRO A 98 7.71 10.27 -0.13
N GLU A 99 8.67 10.42 0.77
CA GLU A 99 10.07 10.12 0.52
C GLU A 99 10.39 8.62 0.66
N ILE A 100 9.47 7.82 1.25
CA ILE A 100 9.62 6.38 1.42
C ILE A 100 8.96 5.66 0.23
N SER A 101 9.72 4.82 -0.45
CA SER A 101 9.25 3.99 -1.56
C SER A 101 8.96 2.54 -1.18
N ASP A 102 9.72 1.98 -0.25
CA ASP A 102 9.60 0.58 0.16
C ASP A 102 9.72 0.43 1.68
N ILE A 103 8.91 -0.47 2.26
CA ILE A 103 8.91 -0.82 3.68
C ILE A 103 9.08 -2.34 3.78
N HIS A 104 10.09 -2.79 4.53
CA HIS A 104 10.37 -4.21 4.77
C HIS A 104 10.22 -4.53 6.26
N CYS A 105 9.14 -5.20 6.63
CA CYS A 105 8.94 -5.72 7.97
C CYS A 105 9.51 -7.14 8.04
N ILE A 106 10.65 -7.30 8.71
CA ILE A 106 11.39 -8.56 8.83
C ILE A 106 11.08 -9.25 10.18
N ALA A 107 10.81 -8.44 11.20
CA ALA A 107 10.37 -8.86 12.52
C ALA A 107 9.63 -7.70 13.19
N TYR A 108 8.96 -7.96 14.32
CA TYR A 108 8.21 -6.96 15.07
C TYR A 108 9.02 -5.70 15.44
N ASN A 109 10.33 -5.86 15.65
CA ASN A 109 11.30 -4.82 16.01
C ASN A 109 12.34 -4.55 14.92
N LYS A 110 12.17 -5.11 13.72
CA LYS A 110 13.10 -4.94 12.61
C LYS A 110 12.38 -4.51 11.34
N ILE A 111 12.14 -3.22 11.24
CA ILE A 111 11.52 -2.58 10.08
C ILE A 111 12.57 -1.77 9.34
N ARG A 112 12.69 -1.99 8.04
CA ARG A 112 13.62 -1.29 7.15
C ARG A 112 12.83 -0.55 6.09
N ILE A 113 13.29 0.64 5.75
CA ILE A 113 12.69 1.50 4.72
C ILE A 113 13.69 1.86 3.63
N LYS A 114 13.18 2.12 2.44
CA LYS A 114 13.95 2.79 1.40
C LYS A 114 13.44 4.22 1.28
N LYS A 115 14.22 5.18 1.76
CA LYS A 115 13.91 6.62 1.76
C LYS A 115 14.90 7.35 0.87
N LYS A 116 14.39 8.12 -0.11
CA LYS A 116 15.23 8.81 -1.12
C LYS A 116 16.25 7.88 -1.78
N GLY A 117 15.83 6.68 -2.15
CA GLY A 117 16.68 5.67 -2.77
C GLY A 117 17.63 4.91 -1.83
N LYS A 118 17.79 5.33 -0.55
CA LYS A 118 18.71 4.71 0.42
C LYS A 118 17.96 3.84 1.43
N ARG A 119 18.52 2.67 1.76
CA ARG A 119 17.98 1.77 2.78
C ARG A 119 18.47 2.13 4.17
N GLN A 120 17.52 2.25 5.11
CA GLN A 120 17.81 2.57 6.52
C GLN A 120 16.82 1.87 7.47
N GLY A 121 17.10 1.89 8.78
CA GLY A 121 16.14 1.47 9.81
C GLY A 121 14.99 2.46 9.92
N ALA A 122 13.82 1.97 10.29
CA ALA A 122 12.70 2.81 10.72
C ALA A 122 12.69 2.94 12.24
N ASP A 123 12.31 4.10 12.75
CA ASP A 123 12.15 4.35 14.21
C ASP A 123 10.77 3.88 14.72
N ILE A 124 10.22 2.86 14.09
CA ILE A 124 8.92 2.29 14.42
C ILE A 124 9.08 0.79 14.62
N GLN A 125 8.38 0.27 15.62
CA GLN A 125 8.29 -1.17 15.88
C GLN A 125 6.90 -1.55 16.40
N PHE A 126 6.55 -2.81 16.27
CA PHE A 126 5.40 -3.39 16.94
C PHE A 126 5.76 -3.70 18.40
N ALA A 127 4.76 -3.70 19.29
CA ALA A 127 5.00 -3.95 20.72
C ALA A 127 5.46 -5.39 21.00
N SER A 128 5.05 -6.33 20.17
CA SER A 128 5.39 -7.74 20.30
C SER A 128 5.34 -8.49 18.97
N ASN A 129 5.90 -9.70 18.96
CA ASN A 129 5.78 -10.60 17.80
C ASN A 129 4.32 -11.02 17.55
N GLN A 130 3.49 -11.09 18.60
CA GLN A 130 2.08 -11.40 18.47
C GLN A 130 1.34 -10.23 17.78
N GLU A 131 1.52 -8.98 18.22
CA GLU A 131 0.93 -7.80 17.58
C GLU A 131 1.31 -7.71 16.09
N TYR A 132 2.55 -8.05 15.76
CA TYR A 132 3.04 -8.08 14.38
C TYR A 132 2.34 -9.16 13.53
N ARG A 133 2.15 -10.37 14.07
CA ARG A 133 1.43 -11.44 13.38
C ARG A 133 -0.04 -11.10 13.17
N GLU A 134 -0.71 -10.60 14.18
CA GLU A 134 -2.11 -10.14 14.11
C GLU A 134 -2.27 -9.01 13.09
N PHE A 135 -1.31 -8.10 13.01
CA PHE A 135 -1.29 -7.06 11.99
C PHE A 135 -1.21 -7.65 10.57
N ILE A 136 -0.31 -8.60 10.34
CA ILE A 136 -0.17 -9.27 9.03
C ILE A 136 -1.45 -10.02 8.66
N GLU A 137 -2.04 -10.78 9.57
CA GLU A 137 -3.28 -11.52 9.35
C GLU A 137 -4.43 -10.58 9.00
N ARG A 138 -4.50 -9.45 9.69
CA ARG A 138 -5.51 -8.43 9.40
C ARG A 138 -5.33 -7.82 8.01
N VAL A 139 -4.11 -7.41 7.64
CA VAL A 139 -3.81 -6.85 6.32
C VAL A 139 -4.15 -7.85 5.22
N ALA A 140 -3.79 -9.11 5.37
CA ALA A 140 -4.13 -10.15 4.41
C ALA A 140 -5.64 -10.34 4.29
N THR A 141 -6.36 -10.45 5.42
CA THR A 141 -7.81 -10.65 5.45
C THR A 141 -8.56 -9.45 4.85
N GLN A 142 -8.11 -8.22 5.10
CA GLN A 142 -8.71 -7.01 4.52
C GLN A 142 -8.59 -6.98 3.00
N ASN A 143 -7.52 -7.56 2.47
CA ASN A 143 -7.29 -7.67 1.03
C ASN A 143 -7.78 -9.00 0.42
N GLY A 144 -8.62 -9.75 1.12
CA GLY A 144 -9.19 -10.99 0.62
C GLY A 144 -8.18 -12.15 0.48
N VAL A 145 -7.01 -12.01 1.10
CA VAL A 145 -5.92 -12.98 1.04
C VAL A 145 -6.00 -13.96 2.20
N ASN A 146 -6.01 -15.24 1.88
CA ASN A 146 -6.00 -16.29 2.89
C ASN A 146 -4.55 -16.75 3.15
N ILE A 147 -4.08 -16.57 4.38
CA ILE A 147 -2.73 -17.01 4.77
C ILE A 147 -2.74 -18.53 4.96
N SER A 148 -2.08 -19.25 4.07
CA SER A 148 -1.94 -20.69 4.15
C SER A 148 -0.51 -21.14 3.87
N ASN A 149 -0.15 -22.33 4.37
CA ASN A 149 1.14 -22.94 4.10
C ASN A 149 1.26 -23.46 2.65
N LEU A 150 0.15 -23.61 1.94
CA LEU A 150 0.12 -24.03 0.54
C LEU A 150 0.60 -22.94 -0.40
N ASN A 151 0.44 -21.67 0.02
CA ASN A 151 0.88 -20.51 -0.73
C ASN A 151 1.78 -19.64 0.17
N ALA A 152 3.03 -20.06 0.32
CA ALA A 152 3.96 -19.45 1.26
C ALA A 152 4.44 -18.04 0.86
N ILE A 153 4.33 -17.67 -0.41
CA ILE A 153 4.63 -16.32 -0.93
C ILE A 153 3.39 -15.79 -1.63
N GLN A 154 2.78 -14.77 -1.05
CA GLN A 154 1.58 -14.15 -1.59
C GLN A 154 1.87 -12.72 -2.01
N ARG A 155 1.27 -12.32 -3.14
CA ARG A 155 1.37 -10.97 -3.69
C ARG A 155 -0.03 -10.43 -3.90
N PHE A 156 -0.30 -9.26 -3.39
CA PHE A 156 -1.58 -8.58 -3.52
C PHE A 156 -1.39 -7.06 -3.51
N ALA A 157 -2.39 -6.33 -3.91
CA ALA A 157 -2.39 -4.87 -3.92
C ALA A 157 -3.58 -4.33 -3.14
N ASP A 158 -3.40 -3.16 -2.54
CA ASP A 158 -4.47 -2.36 -1.95
C ASP A 158 -4.41 -0.97 -2.59
N ASP A 159 -5.44 -0.63 -3.32
CA ASP A 159 -5.64 0.65 -3.98
C ASP A 159 -6.74 1.50 -3.33
N GLU A 160 -7.44 0.97 -2.31
CA GLU A 160 -8.55 1.66 -1.66
C GLU A 160 -8.12 2.40 -0.38
N THR A 161 -7.31 1.77 0.47
CA THR A 161 -7.05 2.26 1.84
C THR A 161 -6.26 3.56 1.88
N ASP A 162 -5.25 3.72 1.01
CA ASP A 162 -4.47 4.96 0.96
C ASP A 162 -4.92 5.86 -0.20
N PRO A 163 -5.22 7.15 0.04
CA PRO A 163 -5.69 8.04 -1.02
C PRO A 163 -4.61 8.40 -2.05
N ALA A 164 -3.33 8.35 -1.67
CA ALA A 164 -2.21 8.81 -2.49
C ALA A 164 -1.44 7.68 -3.16
N TYR A 165 -1.52 6.46 -2.62
CA TYR A 165 -0.70 5.34 -3.07
C TYR A 165 -1.51 4.08 -3.32
N ILE A 166 -1.13 3.34 -4.36
CA ILE A 166 -1.38 1.91 -4.49
C ILE A 166 -0.28 1.19 -3.73
N LEU A 167 -0.65 0.32 -2.80
CA LEU A 167 0.30 -0.44 -1.99
C LEU A 167 0.38 -1.86 -2.50
N ARG A 168 1.58 -2.32 -2.83
CA ARG A 168 1.81 -3.71 -3.21
C ARG A 168 2.49 -4.44 -2.09
N PHE A 169 1.89 -5.54 -1.72
CA PHE A 169 2.33 -6.39 -0.65
C PHE A 169 2.95 -7.67 -1.21
N THR A 170 4.09 -8.05 -0.62
CA THR A 170 4.61 -9.40 -0.70
C THR A 170 4.67 -9.94 0.71
N LEU A 171 3.80 -10.90 1.01
CA LEU A 171 3.75 -11.62 2.27
C LEU A 171 4.48 -12.95 2.13
N ILE A 172 5.38 -13.23 3.05
CA ILE A 172 6.12 -14.51 3.12
C ILE A 172 5.77 -15.15 4.46
N THR A 173 5.19 -16.35 4.42
CA THR A 173 4.77 -17.06 5.62
C THR A 173 5.96 -17.67 6.37
N PRO A 174 5.84 -17.91 7.69
CA PRO A 174 6.92 -18.43 8.52
C PRO A 174 7.50 -19.78 8.07
N ILE A 175 6.73 -20.58 7.32
CA ILE A 175 7.14 -21.94 6.94
C ILE A 175 8.42 -22.00 6.08
N ILE A 176 8.69 -20.92 5.32
CA ILE A 176 9.88 -20.84 4.45
C ILE A 176 10.91 -19.82 4.95
N THR A 177 10.67 -19.19 6.11
CA THR A 177 11.61 -18.20 6.66
C THR A 177 12.53 -18.84 7.69
N THR A 178 13.82 -18.54 7.63
CA THR A 178 14.84 -19.14 8.51
C THR A 178 14.57 -18.92 10.00
N TYR A 179 14.03 -17.77 10.37
CA TYR A 179 13.82 -17.39 11.78
C TYR A 179 12.37 -17.56 12.26
N GLY A 180 11.49 -18.18 11.46
CA GLY A 180 10.10 -18.46 11.82
C GLY A 180 9.21 -17.20 11.99
N ASN A 181 9.65 -16.04 11.50
CA ASN A 181 8.83 -14.83 11.45
C ASN A 181 8.26 -14.66 10.06
N PRO A 182 7.01 -14.19 9.92
CA PRO A 182 6.51 -13.77 8.62
C PRO A 182 7.26 -12.51 8.17
N TYR A 183 7.44 -12.33 6.86
CA TYR A 183 7.94 -11.09 6.28
C TYR A 183 6.83 -10.41 5.51
N LEU A 184 6.74 -9.09 5.67
CA LEU A 184 5.84 -8.25 4.89
C LEU A 184 6.64 -7.16 4.19
N ILE A 185 6.65 -7.21 2.88
CA ILE A 185 7.28 -6.19 2.03
C ILE A 185 6.16 -5.36 1.42
N ILE A 186 6.25 -4.05 1.58
CA ILE A 186 5.30 -3.09 1.02
C ILE A 186 6.05 -2.20 0.05
N ARG A 187 5.57 -2.10 -1.18
CA ARG A 187 6.06 -1.15 -2.16
C ARG A 187 4.96 -0.15 -2.49
N LYS A 188 5.31 1.13 -2.47
CA LYS A 188 4.38 2.23 -2.72
C LYS A 188 4.46 2.67 -4.17
N PHE A 189 3.30 2.82 -4.80
CA PHE A 189 3.14 3.40 -6.13
C PHE A 189 2.22 4.60 -6.02
N PRO A 190 2.66 5.81 -6.39
CA PRO A 190 1.78 6.98 -6.40
C PRO A 190 0.58 6.76 -7.33
N LYS A 191 -0.63 7.06 -6.86
CA LYS A 191 -1.83 7.08 -7.71
C LYS A 191 -1.79 8.23 -8.71
N ASN A 192 -1.22 9.36 -8.27
CA ASN A 192 -0.96 10.48 -9.13
C ASN A 192 0.48 10.41 -9.63
N PHE A 193 0.64 10.23 -10.91
CA PHE A 193 1.93 10.34 -11.59
C PHE A 193 2.07 11.72 -12.24
N PRO A 194 3.31 12.23 -12.40
CA PRO A 194 3.56 13.51 -13.02
C PRO A 194 3.14 13.50 -14.49
N GLU A 195 2.60 14.60 -14.95
CA GLU A 195 2.41 14.87 -16.36
C GLU A 195 3.73 15.30 -17.01
N ILE A 196 3.73 15.36 -18.33
CA ILE A 196 4.96 15.73 -19.08
C ILE A 196 5.49 17.11 -18.67
N GLN A 197 4.60 18.05 -18.35
CA GLN A 197 4.97 19.39 -17.91
C GLN A 197 5.50 19.42 -16.47
N ASP A 198 5.05 18.50 -15.63
CA ASP A 198 5.59 18.35 -14.27
C ASP A 198 7.04 17.86 -14.33
N LEU A 199 7.32 16.88 -15.21
CA LEU A 199 8.68 16.39 -15.43
C LEU A 199 9.63 17.48 -15.90
N VAL A 200 9.16 18.41 -16.71
CA VAL A 200 9.94 19.57 -17.13
C VAL A 200 10.17 20.53 -15.95
N ARG A 201 9.14 20.83 -15.17
CA ARG A 201 9.25 21.71 -13.98
C ARG A 201 10.20 21.17 -12.92
N GLU A 202 10.22 19.86 -12.76
CA GLU A 202 11.10 19.15 -11.81
C GLU A 202 12.51 18.93 -12.36
N ASN A 203 12.85 19.47 -13.54
CA ASN A 203 14.13 19.32 -14.22
C ASN A 203 14.51 17.87 -14.55
N PHE A 204 13.52 17.00 -14.74
CA PHE A 204 13.75 15.63 -15.23
C PHE A 204 14.22 15.67 -16.68
N MET A 205 13.68 16.57 -17.48
CA MET A 205 14.09 16.83 -18.86
C MET A 205 13.83 18.29 -19.29
N PRO A 206 14.58 18.84 -20.29
CA PRO A 206 14.28 20.14 -20.86
C PRO A 206 13.01 20.12 -21.71
N GLN A 207 12.29 21.25 -21.81
CA GLN A 207 11.04 21.39 -22.59
C GLN A 207 11.17 20.88 -24.02
N LYS A 208 12.26 21.27 -24.73
CA LYS A 208 12.48 20.86 -26.13
C LYS A 208 12.54 19.34 -26.32
N LEU A 209 13.08 18.61 -25.32
CA LEU A 209 13.09 17.13 -25.34
C LEU A 209 11.69 16.59 -25.08
N ALA A 210 10.95 17.15 -24.12
CA ALA A 210 9.59 16.75 -23.83
C ALA A 210 8.69 16.88 -25.07
N ASP A 211 8.73 18.02 -25.78
CA ASP A 211 7.96 18.25 -27.01
C ASP A 211 8.30 17.22 -28.09
N SER A 212 9.59 16.94 -28.29
CA SER A 212 10.05 15.94 -29.27
C SER A 212 9.62 14.51 -28.90
N LEU A 213 9.64 14.16 -27.61
CA LEU A 213 9.20 12.84 -27.15
C LEU A 213 7.69 12.66 -27.34
N VAL A 214 6.88 13.67 -27.00
CA VAL A 214 5.42 13.63 -27.21
C VAL A 214 5.07 13.46 -28.69
N GLU A 215 5.69 14.26 -29.56
CA GLU A 215 5.46 14.16 -31.01
C GLU A 215 5.79 12.74 -31.53
N ARG A 216 6.97 12.22 -31.18
CA ARG A 216 7.43 10.89 -31.62
C ARG A 216 6.60 9.76 -31.02
N PHE A 217 6.17 9.87 -29.79
CA PHE A 217 5.37 8.85 -29.10
C PHE A 217 4.00 8.65 -29.77
N ARG A 218 3.41 9.71 -30.32
CA ARG A 218 2.11 9.66 -31.01
C ARG A 218 2.15 8.99 -32.37
N ILE A 219 3.29 8.99 -33.04
CA ILE A 219 3.40 8.55 -34.45
C ILE A 219 4.30 7.34 -34.66
N GLY A 220 4.99 6.86 -33.64
CA GLY A 220 5.96 5.78 -33.77
C GLY A 220 6.17 4.95 -32.53
N SER A 221 6.58 3.70 -32.75
CA SER A 221 6.89 2.79 -31.63
C SER A 221 8.12 3.25 -30.84
N MET A 222 8.09 3.08 -29.50
CA MET A 222 9.12 3.57 -28.60
C MET A 222 9.52 2.56 -27.53
N LEU A 223 10.82 2.36 -27.35
CA LEU A 223 11.39 1.62 -26.22
C LEU A 223 12.09 2.58 -25.26
N ILE A 224 11.69 2.54 -23.99
CA ILE A 224 12.29 3.34 -22.91
C ILE A 224 13.21 2.43 -22.10
N CYS A 225 14.52 2.67 -22.22
CA CYS A 225 15.57 1.88 -21.59
C CYS A 225 16.17 2.59 -20.38
N GLY A 226 16.60 1.85 -19.37
CA GLY A 226 17.27 2.37 -18.18
C GLY A 226 17.36 1.35 -17.05
N GLY A 227 18.10 1.66 -16.01
CA GLY A 227 18.25 0.85 -14.81
C GLY A 227 16.98 0.84 -13.92
N ASN A 228 17.08 0.12 -12.82
CA ASN A 228 16.01 0.12 -11.80
C ASN A 228 15.87 1.49 -11.16
N SER A 229 14.64 1.99 -11.08
CA SER A 229 14.32 3.28 -10.47
C SER A 229 14.82 4.52 -11.23
N ASP A 230 15.14 4.41 -12.50
CA ASP A 230 15.59 5.51 -13.37
C ASP A 230 14.41 6.34 -13.92
N GLY A 231 13.18 6.05 -13.52
CA GLY A 231 12.00 6.82 -13.94
C GLY A 231 11.37 6.35 -15.26
N LYS A 232 11.67 5.14 -15.76
CA LYS A 232 11.10 4.62 -17.01
C LYS A 232 9.56 4.56 -16.98
N SER A 233 8.98 3.94 -15.95
CA SER A 233 7.52 3.86 -15.79
C SER A 233 6.91 5.24 -15.59
N THR A 234 7.63 6.16 -14.92
CA THR A 234 7.20 7.56 -14.73
C THR A 234 7.10 8.28 -16.07
N LEU A 235 8.12 8.15 -16.91
CA LEU A 235 8.14 8.74 -18.25
C LEU A 235 7.06 8.13 -19.14
N LEU A 236 6.92 6.79 -19.14
CA LEU A 236 5.89 6.12 -19.92
C LEU A 236 4.47 6.52 -19.47
N ASN A 237 4.22 6.65 -18.15
CA ASN A 237 2.96 7.15 -17.62
C ASN A 237 2.66 8.57 -18.12
N ALA A 238 3.66 9.48 -18.12
CA ALA A 238 3.49 10.84 -18.58
C ALA A 238 3.24 10.91 -20.10
N LEU A 239 3.95 10.10 -20.88
CA LEU A 239 3.81 10.08 -22.34
C LEU A 239 2.46 9.52 -22.80
N LYS A 240 1.98 8.40 -22.20
CA LYS A 240 0.70 7.80 -22.61
C LYS A 240 -0.52 8.70 -22.38
N GLU A 241 -0.49 9.58 -21.36
CA GLU A 241 -1.54 10.58 -21.15
C GLU A 241 -1.58 11.68 -22.24
N THR A 242 -0.56 11.74 -23.08
CA THR A 242 -0.55 12.68 -24.23
C THR A 242 -1.15 12.07 -25.51
N LEU A 243 -1.56 10.80 -25.48
CA LEU A 243 -2.22 10.17 -26.61
C LEU A 243 -3.59 10.82 -26.87
N PRO A 244 -4.03 10.93 -28.11
CA PRO A 244 -5.36 11.42 -28.46
C PRO A 244 -6.47 10.58 -27.83
N GLU A 245 -7.53 11.21 -27.37
CA GLU A 245 -8.66 10.54 -26.70
C GLU A 245 -9.47 9.62 -27.61
N ASP A 246 -9.32 9.75 -28.93
CA ASP A 246 -9.94 8.93 -29.96
C ASP A 246 -9.07 7.72 -30.38
N MET A 247 -7.92 7.52 -29.73
CA MET A 247 -7.10 6.33 -29.88
C MET A 247 -7.53 5.24 -28.92
N ALA A 248 -7.77 4.03 -29.41
CA ALA A 248 -7.91 2.84 -28.57
C ALA A 248 -6.54 2.35 -28.10
N VAL A 249 -6.32 2.33 -26.79
CA VAL A 249 -5.02 1.98 -26.19
C VAL A 249 -5.16 0.76 -25.29
N MET A 250 -4.29 -0.24 -25.48
CA MET A 250 -4.19 -1.37 -24.55
C MET A 250 -2.86 -1.35 -23.82
N VAL A 251 -2.90 -1.51 -22.51
CA VAL A 251 -1.75 -1.60 -21.61
C VAL A 251 -1.69 -2.99 -21.00
N ALA A 252 -0.64 -3.77 -21.32
CA ALA A 252 -0.35 -5.05 -20.69
C ALA A 252 0.81 -4.87 -19.68
N GLN A 253 0.61 -5.27 -18.44
CA GLN A 253 1.59 -5.09 -17.37
C GLN A 253 1.63 -6.25 -16.40
N GLN A 254 2.78 -6.51 -15.76
CA GLN A 254 2.87 -7.52 -14.70
C GLN A 254 2.30 -7.02 -13.38
N ALA A 255 2.34 -5.73 -13.23
CA ALA A 255 1.97 -5.06 -12.02
C ALA A 255 1.36 -3.70 -12.41
N ASP A 256 0.31 -3.25 -11.70
CA ASP A 256 -0.48 -2.06 -12.03
C ASP A 256 0.32 -0.75 -11.74
N GLU A 257 1.41 -0.54 -12.51
CA GLU A 257 2.27 0.66 -12.44
C GLU A 257 1.80 1.75 -13.37
N LEU A 258 1.15 1.35 -14.46
CA LEU A 258 0.57 2.25 -15.43
C LEU A 258 -0.92 2.37 -15.15
N THR A 259 -1.40 3.59 -15.05
CA THR A 259 -2.81 3.93 -14.82
C THR A 259 -3.16 5.13 -15.66
N THR A 260 -4.43 5.47 -15.88
CA THR A 260 -4.82 6.70 -16.58
C THR A 260 -5.58 7.65 -15.67
N LYS A 261 -5.44 8.95 -15.92
CA LYS A 261 -6.22 10.00 -15.26
C LYS A 261 -7.45 10.39 -16.06
N HIS A 262 -7.32 10.42 -17.39
CA HIS A 262 -8.28 11.10 -18.25
C HIS A 262 -8.61 10.36 -19.53
N HIS A 263 -7.77 9.41 -19.99
CA HIS A 263 -7.97 8.80 -21.29
C HIS A 263 -9.19 7.85 -21.30
N PRO A 264 -10.23 8.11 -22.10
CA PRO A 264 -11.50 7.39 -22.01
C PRO A 264 -11.45 5.96 -22.58
N ASP A 265 -10.55 5.71 -23.55
CA ASP A 265 -10.43 4.42 -24.25
C ASP A 265 -9.03 3.81 -24.04
N MET A 266 -8.68 3.59 -22.75
CA MET A 266 -7.44 2.95 -22.36
C MET A 266 -7.72 1.72 -21.50
N ILE A 267 -7.46 0.53 -22.04
CA ILE A 267 -7.71 -0.77 -21.41
C ILE A 267 -6.45 -1.22 -20.68
N PHE A 268 -6.56 -1.58 -19.42
CA PHE A 268 -5.45 -2.09 -18.61
C PHE A 268 -5.65 -3.56 -18.29
N LEU A 269 -4.69 -4.38 -18.66
CA LEU A 269 -4.63 -5.80 -18.32
C LEU A 269 -3.36 -6.11 -17.55
N HIS A 270 -3.48 -6.87 -16.47
CA HIS A 270 -2.33 -7.35 -15.72
C HIS A 270 -2.19 -8.87 -15.78
N SER A 271 -0.94 -9.33 -15.70
CA SER A 271 -0.66 -10.76 -15.69
C SER A 271 -1.14 -11.40 -14.40
N LEU A 272 -1.74 -12.58 -14.51
CA LEU A 272 -2.18 -13.41 -13.41
C LEU A 272 -1.26 -14.62 -13.28
N ALA A 273 -0.56 -14.73 -12.14
CA ALA A 273 0.26 -15.90 -11.86
C ALA A 273 -0.61 -17.08 -11.39
N GLU A 274 -0.24 -18.28 -11.78
CA GLU A 274 -0.83 -19.50 -11.20
C GLU A 274 -0.65 -19.51 -9.68
N SER A 275 -1.70 -19.86 -8.96
CA SER A 275 -1.69 -19.98 -7.50
C SER A 275 -2.24 -21.32 -7.05
N ALA A 276 -2.03 -21.70 -5.80
CA ALA A 276 -2.59 -22.93 -5.23
C ALA A 276 -4.13 -22.94 -5.20
N GLU A 277 -4.76 -21.78 -5.33
CA GLU A 277 -6.21 -21.58 -5.29
C GLU A 277 -6.83 -21.44 -6.69
N SER A 278 -5.99 -21.17 -7.71
CA SER A 278 -6.42 -21.01 -9.10
C SER A 278 -5.39 -21.55 -10.07
N ALA A 279 -5.80 -22.50 -10.90
CA ALA A 279 -5.01 -23.00 -12.02
C ALA A 279 -4.98 -22.01 -13.20
N VAL A 280 -5.68 -20.90 -13.11
CA VAL A 280 -5.74 -19.88 -14.17
C VAL A 280 -4.45 -19.06 -14.14
N LYS A 281 -3.81 -18.97 -15.30
CA LYS A 281 -2.61 -18.19 -15.51
C LYS A 281 -2.78 -17.37 -16.79
N TYR A 282 -2.45 -16.09 -16.70
CA TYR A 282 -2.31 -15.21 -17.87
C TYR A 282 -0.98 -14.47 -17.76
N ASP A 283 -0.05 -14.74 -18.63
CA ASP A 283 1.22 -14.03 -18.68
C ASP A 283 1.18 -12.88 -19.72
N LEU A 284 2.23 -12.06 -19.74
CA LEU A 284 2.31 -10.94 -20.67
C LEU A 284 2.27 -11.39 -22.13
N GLU A 285 2.75 -12.58 -22.44
CA GLU A 285 2.67 -13.16 -23.77
C GLU A 285 1.21 -13.34 -24.21
N GLN A 286 0.39 -13.98 -23.37
CA GLN A 286 -1.04 -14.20 -23.65
C GLN A 286 -1.81 -12.87 -23.76
N LEU A 287 -1.50 -11.90 -22.91
CA LEU A 287 -2.10 -10.56 -22.98
C LEU A 287 -1.68 -9.84 -24.27
N SER A 288 -0.42 -9.99 -24.70
CA SER A 288 0.07 -9.41 -25.95
C SER A 288 -0.58 -10.03 -27.19
N ILE A 289 -0.85 -11.34 -27.17
CA ILE A 289 -1.62 -12.00 -28.23
C ILE A 289 -3.05 -11.43 -28.27
N ALA A 290 -3.66 -11.19 -27.14
CA ALA A 290 -5.02 -10.63 -27.07
C ALA A 290 -5.08 -9.24 -27.73
N SER A 291 -4.06 -8.40 -27.61
CA SER A 291 -4.02 -7.06 -28.23
C SER A 291 -4.17 -7.10 -29.74
N LEU A 292 -3.66 -8.15 -30.40
CA LEU A 292 -3.74 -8.30 -31.85
C LEU A 292 -5.17 -8.51 -32.38
N THR A 293 -6.12 -8.84 -31.49
CA THR A 293 -7.52 -9.12 -31.84
C THR A 293 -8.51 -8.10 -31.26
N MET A 294 -8.02 -7.08 -30.55
CA MET A 294 -8.85 -6.11 -29.82
C MET A 294 -9.05 -4.78 -30.57
N ASP A 295 -8.59 -4.68 -31.83
CA ASP A 295 -8.73 -3.46 -32.65
C ASP A 295 -8.22 -2.21 -31.92
N VAL A 296 -6.99 -2.30 -31.36
CA VAL A 296 -6.34 -1.18 -30.67
C VAL A 296 -5.33 -0.49 -31.57
N ASP A 297 -5.27 0.83 -31.50
CA ASP A 297 -4.33 1.66 -32.27
C ASP A 297 -2.94 1.68 -31.63
N PHE A 298 -2.88 1.61 -30.29
CA PHE A 298 -1.66 1.71 -29.53
C PHE A 298 -1.53 0.60 -28.50
N PHE A 299 -0.43 -0.14 -28.52
CA PHE A 299 -0.16 -1.22 -27.58
C PHE A 299 1.03 -0.89 -26.66
N ILE A 300 0.82 -0.93 -25.35
CA ILE A 300 1.84 -0.63 -24.34
C ILE A 300 2.13 -1.89 -23.52
N VAL A 301 3.42 -2.25 -23.43
CA VAL A 301 3.90 -3.26 -22.47
C VAL A 301 4.64 -2.55 -21.34
N GLY A 302 4.15 -2.69 -20.11
CA GLY A 302 4.72 -2.01 -18.95
C GLY A 302 6.20 -2.28 -18.77
N GLU A 303 6.63 -3.55 -18.88
CA GLU A 303 8.03 -3.94 -18.83
C GLU A 303 8.26 -5.22 -19.65
N VAL A 304 9.22 -5.18 -20.56
CA VAL A 304 9.63 -6.33 -21.37
C VAL A 304 10.78 -7.05 -20.69
N LYS A 305 10.62 -8.36 -20.46
CA LYS A 305 11.61 -9.25 -19.84
C LYS A 305 11.87 -10.53 -20.62
N GLY A 306 10.99 -10.90 -21.55
CA GLY A 306 11.04 -12.20 -22.20
C GLY A 306 10.38 -12.25 -23.56
N THR A 307 9.58 -13.27 -23.79
CA THR A 307 8.95 -13.59 -25.08
C THR A 307 7.94 -12.56 -25.57
N GLU A 308 7.37 -11.76 -24.66
CA GLU A 308 6.47 -10.65 -24.99
C GLU A 308 7.10 -9.60 -25.91
N ALA A 309 8.44 -9.52 -25.94
CA ALA A 309 9.17 -8.68 -26.90
C ALA A 309 8.81 -8.99 -28.37
N MET A 310 8.59 -10.25 -28.71
CA MET A 310 8.22 -10.65 -30.09
C MET A 310 6.85 -10.13 -30.47
N TYR A 311 5.91 -10.09 -29.51
CA TYR A 311 4.55 -9.58 -29.78
C TYR A 311 4.52 -8.07 -29.92
N LEU A 312 5.38 -7.35 -29.18
CA LEU A 312 5.59 -5.93 -29.37
C LEU A 312 6.11 -5.61 -30.79
N ILE A 313 7.05 -6.42 -31.27
CA ILE A 313 7.58 -6.32 -32.64
C ILE A 313 6.49 -6.66 -33.66
N ASN A 314 5.73 -7.74 -33.44
CA ASN A 314 4.64 -8.13 -34.34
C ASN A 314 3.54 -7.07 -34.40
N ALA A 315 3.16 -6.45 -33.29
CA ALA A 315 2.24 -5.33 -33.27
C ALA A 315 2.74 -4.17 -34.14
N ALA A 316 4.01 -3.82 -34.06
CA ALA A 316 4.62 -2.82 -34.94
C ALA A 316 4.60 -3.23 -36.44
N TYR A 317 4.78 -4.52 -36.76
CA TYR A 317 4.67 -5.02 -38.14
C TYR A 317 3.25 -5.00 -38.70
N THR A 318 2.23 -5.14 -37.84
CA THR A 318 0.82 -5.09 -38.26
C THR A 318 0.27 -3.67 -38.34
N GLY A 319 1.10 -2.67 -38.06
CA GLY A 319 0.74 -1.25 -38.15
C GLY A 319 0.27 -0.64 -36.83
N GLN A 320 0.21 -1.41 -35.75
CA GLN A 320 -0.04 -0.88 -34.41
C GLN A 320 1.19 -0.14 -33.89
N ILE A 321 1.00 1.05 -33.36
CA ILE A 321 2.06 1.76 -32.65
C ILE A 321 2.24 1.09 -31.28
N SER A 322 3.47 0.90 -30.83
CA SER A 322 3.73 0.19 -29.58
C SER A 322 4.81 0.85 -28.74
N ALA A 323 4.67 0.75 -27.42
CA ALA A 323 5.69 1.24 -26.51
C ALA A 323 5.93 0.26 -25.36
N ALA A 324 7.15 0.26 -24.85
CA ALA A 324 7.48 -0.56 -23.67
C ALA A 324 8.65 0.03 -22.88
N THR A 325 8.78 -0.42 -21.62
CA THR A 325 10.01 -0.20 -20.86
C THR A 325 10.88 -1.48 -20.87
N VAL A 326 12.18 -1.29 -20.83
CA VAL A 326 13.17 -2.38 -20.81
C VAL A 326 14.26 -2.05 -19.78
N HIS A 327 14.67 -3.05 -19.00
CA HIS A 327 15.87 -2.94 -18.19
C HIS A 327 17.11 -3.10 -19.05
N SER A 328 17.85 -2.02 -19.23
CA SER A 328 19.12 -2.00 -19.94
C SER A 328 20.04 -0.93 -19.36
N LEU A 329 21.34 -1.14 -19.49
CA LEU A 329 22.32 -0.12 -19.07
C LEU A 329 22.45 1.01 -20.10
N SER A 330 22.03 0.77 -21.34
CA SER A 330 22.02 1.77 -22.43
C SER A 330 20.95 1.43 -23.45
N ALA A 331 20.64 2.38 -24.33
CA ALA A 331 19.78 2.19 -25.48
C ALA A 331 20.50 1.58 -26.71
N GLN A 332 21.76 1.19 -26.55
CA GLN A 332 22.59 0.55 -27.57
C GLN A 332 22.61 -0.94 -27.38
#